data_03c13942f28c8fafba8c0d665f7c8aec
#
_entry.id   03c13942f28c8fafba8c0d665f7c8aec
#
_cell.length_a   1.000
_cell.length_b   1.000
_cell.length_c   1.000
_cell.angle_alpha   90.00
_cell.angle_beta   90.00
_cell.angle_gamma   90.00
#
_symmetry.space_group_name_H-M   'P 1'
#
loop_
_entity.id
_entity.type
_entity.pdbx_description
1 polymer ?
#
loop_
_entity_poly.entity_id
_entity_poly.type
_entity_poly.pdbx_seq_one_letter_code
_entity_poly.pdbx_strand_id
1 'polypeptide(L)'
;MAEHHLHGPVFGLAYDGTGYGTDGTSWGGELLIATPSGFERVGTFRPLPLVGGDHAIRHPWRLALALVLDAYHGDPPEAVMRRFASVPHDELAGAIAIIRANAAPLARGVGRYFDAFGALFLGRRHAAFEGQIALEWNQAADPHGTGQYAFDIRGGADPWEVDLREAVREAVAHEAHGGSIGEVAAAFHNTLADASAAIVRHAATAHGQMPVVLSGGCFQNARLAESVRDSLAPEFEVWVPRDVPPGDGGIALGQAVIADAVIRER
;
A
#
# COMPACT_ATOMS: atom_id res chain seq x y z
N MET A 1 9.82 -3.47 -16.70
CA MET A 1 9.90 -3.27 -18.17
C MET A 1 11.23 -3.75 -18.74
N ALA A 2 12.37 -3.18 -18.33
CA ALA A 2 13.70 -3.49 -18.91
C ALA A 2 14.05 -4.97 -18.89
N GLU A 3 13.90 -5.64 -17.75
CA GLU A 3 14.17 -7.07 -17.56
C GLU A 3 13.41 -7.96 -18.55
N HIS A 4 12.18 -7.58 -18.92
CA HIS A 4 11.29 -8.33 -19.80
C HIS A 4 11.21 -7.77 -21.23
N HIS A 5 12.10 -6.85 -21.59
CA HIS A 5 12.16 -6.23 -22.92
C HIS A 5 10.84 -5.58 -23.38
N LEU A 6 10.08 -4.99 -22.45
CA LEU A 6 8.84 -4.31 -22.75
C LEU A 6 9.13 -2.86 -23.19
N HIS A 7 8.71 -2.50 -24.38
CA HIS A 7 8.98 -1.19 -25.01
C HIS A 7 7.74 -0.30 -25.12
N GLY A 8 6.55 -0.88 -25.08
CA GLY A 8 5.28 -0.15 -25.13
C GLY A 8 4.83 0.33 -23.75
N PRO A 9 3.70 1.04 -23.68
CA PRO A 9 3.11 1.43 -22.41
C PRO A 9 2.66 0.18 -21.61
N VAL A 10 2.83 0.26 -20.30
CA VAL A 10 2.42 -0.77 -19.35
C VAL A 10 1.65 -0.16 -18.19
N PHE A 11 0.79 -0.93 -17.55
CA PHE A 11 0.33 -0.63 -16.20
C PHE A 11 1.40 -1.06 -15.20
N GLY A 12 1.99 -0.11 -14.48
CA GLY A 12 2.96 -0.36 -13.44
C GLY A 12 2.30 -0.25 -12.07
N LEU A 13 2.17 -1.35 -11.33
CA LEU A 13 1.87 -1.30 -9.90
C LEU A 13 3.19 -1.06 -9.15
N ALA A 14 3.38 0.17 -8.66
CA ALA A 14 4.60 0.60 -7.97
C ALA A 14 4.32 0.68 -6.46
N TYR A 15 4.57 -0.44 -5.74
CA TYR A 15 4.22 -0.59 -4.33
C TYR A 15 5.45 -0.61 -3.43
N ASP A 16 5.55 0.41 -2.59
CA ASP A 16 6.65 0.57 -1.64
C ASP A 16 6.16 1.17 -0.31
N GLY A 17 7.05 1.34 0.63
CA GLY A 17 6.78 2.07 1.88
C GLY A 17 6.80 3.58 1.69
N THR A 18 7.80 4.08 0.98
CA THR A 18 8.04 5.52 0.79
C THR A 18 8.72 5.78 -0.55
N GLY A 19 8.15 6.65 -1.35
CA GLY A 19 8.73 7.15 -2.59
C GLY A 19 8.53 8.66 -2.73
N TYR A 20 9.28 9.27 -3.62
CA TYR A 20 9.15 10.69 -3.91
C TYR A 20 7.91 10.94 -4.78
N GLY A 21 6.95 11.70 -4.26
CA GLY A 21 5.75 12.11 -4.99
C GLY A 21 5.89 13.49 -5.61
N THR A 22 5.48 13.62 -6.86
CA THR A 22 5.52 14.90 -7.59
C THR A 22 4.44 15.89 -7.13
N ASP A 23 3.48 15.43 -6.32
CA ASP A 23 2.37 16.21 -5.76
C ASP A 23 2.60 16.64 -4.31
N GLY A 24 3.81 16.43 -3.77
CA GLY A 24 4.16 16.76 -2.39
C GLY A 24 3.72 15.74 -1.36
N THR A 25 3.12 14.60 -1.77
CA THR A 25 2.85 13.45 -0.90
C THR A 25 3.96 12.40 -1.03
N SER A 26 4.10 11.53 -0.03
CA SER A 26 4.95 10.35 -0.16
C SER A 26 4.20 9.28 -0.95
N TRP A 27 4.76 8.85 -2.08
CA TRP A 27 4.23 7.79 -2.92
C TRP A 27 4.69 6.39 -2.47
N GLY A 28 4.16 5.35 -3.12
CA GLY A 28 4.46 3.94 -2.87
C GLY A 28 3.21 3.06 -2.90
N GLY A 29 2.13 3.55 -3.50
CA GLY A 29 0.89 2.82 -3.73
C GLY A 29 0.25 3.24 -5.05
N GLU A 30 1.04 3.35 -6.12
CA GLU A 30 0.59 3.93 -7.37
C GLU A 30 0.33 2.88 -8.44
N LEU A 31 -0.72 3.14 -9.25
CA LEU A 31 -0.88 2.57 -10.58
C LEU A 31 -0.45 3.64 -11.60
N LEU A 32 0.55 3.30 -12.38
CA LEU A 32 1.13 4.16 -13.40
C LEU A 32 0.86 3.58 -14.80
N ILE A 33 0.57 4.43 -15.77
CA ILE A 33 0.83 4.12 -17.17
C ILE A 33 2.26 4.56 -17.43
N ALA A 34 3.16 3.61 -17.71
CA ALA A 34 4.58 3.87 -17.81
C ALA A 34 5.16 3.44 -19.16
N THR A 35 6.07 4.27 -19.68
CA THR A 35 6.94 3.97 -20.81
C THR A 35 8.40 4.15 -20.38
N PRO A 36 9.39 3.76 -21.19
CA PRO A 36 10.78 4.04 -20.85
C PRO A 36 11.12 5.53 -20.68
N SER A 37 10.35 6.45 -21.31
CA SER A 37 10.62 7.89 -21.27
C SER A 37 9.72 8.69 -20.32
N GLY A 38 8.66 8.09 -19.74
CA GLY A 38 7.76 8.82 -18.86
C GLY A 38 6.70 7.97 -18.21
N PHE A 39 5.91 8.61 -17.35
CA PHE A 39 4.79 7.98 -16.69
C PHE A 39 3.64 8.95 -16.44
N GLU A 40 2.44 8.39 -16.30
CA GLU A 40 1.23 9.06 -15.83
C GLU A 40 0.65 8.28 -14.66
N ARG A 41 0.27 8.96 -13.57
CA ARG A 41 -0.38 8.32 -12.42
C ARG A 41 -1.88 8.24 -12.66
N VAL A 42 -2.41 7.05 -12.83
CA VAL A 42 -3.83 6.78 -13.08
C VAL A 42 -4.55 6.17 -11.89
N GLY A 43 -3.81 5.68 -10.90
CA GLY A 43 -4.37 5.15 -9.68
C GLY A 43 -3.45 5.33 -8.47
N THR A 44 -4.04 5.32 -7.28
CA THR A 44 -3.29 5.45 -6.02
C THR A 44 -4.11 4.91 -4.85
N PHE A 45 -3.46 4.76 -3.68
CA PHE A 45 -4.16 4.49 -2.44
C PHE A 45 -4.49 5.80 -1.69
N ARG A 46 -5.56 5.76 -0.90
CA ARG A 46 -5.94 6.84 0.01
C ARG A 46 -4.77 7.18 0.93
N PRO A 47 -4.41 8.46 1.09
CA PRO A 47 -3.25 8.84 1.89
C PRO A 47 -3.53 8.67 3.39
N LEU A 48 -2.51 8.24 4.12
CA LEU A 48 -2.48 8.22 5.58
C LEU A 48 -1.60 9.35 6.11
N PRO A 49 -2.00 10.07 7.18
CA PRO A 49 -1.15 11.02 7.88
C PRO A 49 0.09 10.34 8.48
N LEU A 50 1.27 10.80 8.09
CA LEU A 50 2.56 10.33 8.60
C LEU A 50 2.97 11.17 9.81
N VAL A 51 2.38 10.91 10.97
CA VAL A 51 2.54 11.73 12.18
C VAL A 51 3.96 11.68 12.71
N GLY A 52 4.70 12.76 12.55
CA GLY A 52 6.12 12.88 12.89
C GLY A 52 7.06 12.47 11.73
N GLY A 53 6.56 12.41 10.48
CA GLY A 53 7.37 12.04 9.32
C GLY A 53 7.98 10.65 9.48
N ASP A 54 9.27 10.50 9.19
CA ASP A 54 10.00 9.22 9.30
C ASP A 54 9.94 8.59 10.70
N HIS A 55 9.67 9.37 11.72
CA HIS A 55 9.50 8.85 13.08
C HIS A 55 8.30 7.88 13.18
N ALA A 56 7.27 8.06 12.35
CA ALA A 56 6.12 7.15 12.31
C ALA A 56 6.49 5.74 11.84
N ILE A 57 7.54 5.59 11.02
CA ILE A 57 8.04 4.28 10.54
C ILE A 57 8.61 3.46 11.71
N ARG A 58 9.33 4.12 12.63
CA ARG A 58 9.87 3.47 13.84
C ARG A 58 8.85 3.34 14.96
N HIS A 59 7.76 4.12 14.91
CA HIS A 59 6.66 4.13 15.86
C HIS A 59 5.34 3.86 15.15
N PRO A 60 5.14 2.65 14.59
CA PRO A 60 4.05 2.32 13.67
C PRO A 60 2.66 2.41 14.31
N TRP A 61 2.55 2.48 15.64
CA TRP A 61 1.30 2.81 16.32
C TRP A 61 0.70 4.15 15.85
N ARG A 62 1.53 5.09 15.37
CA ARG A 62 1.08 6.38 14.83
C ARG A 62 0.36 6.20 13.50
N LEU A 63 0.82 5.28 12.66
CA LEU A 63 0.16 4.88 11.43
C LEU A 63 -1.14 4.13 11.71
N ALA A 64 -1.12 3.21 12.70
CA ALA A 64 -2.33 2.51 13.15
C ALA A 64 -3.39 3.49 13.69
N LEU A 65 -2.98 4.51 14.47
CA LEU A 65 -3.87 5.55 14.95
C LEU A 65 -4.45 6.38 13.80
N ALA A 66 -3.63 6.78 12.84
CA ALA A 66 -4.07 7.54 11.68
C ALA A 66 -5.08 6.74 10.85
N LEU A 67 -4.79 5.45 10.60
CA LEU A 67 -5.67 4.52 9.89
C LEU A 67 -7.04 4.40 10.58
N VAL A 68 -7.05 4.21 11.91
CA VAL A 68 -8.27 4.07 12.70
C VAL A 68 -9.08 5.38 12.70
N LEU A 69 -8.43 6.52 12.94
CA LEU A 69 -9.12 7.81 12.93
C LEU A 69 -9.72 8.12 11.56
N ASP A 70 -9.03 7.81 10.47
CA ASP A 70 -9.59 7.98 9.12
C ASP A 70 -10.76 7.03 8.86
N ALA A 71 -10.64 5.74 9.21
CA ALA A 71 -11.67 4.73 9.00
C ALA A 71 -12.98 5.04 9.74
N TYR A 72 -12.89 5.65 10.93
CA TYR A 72 -14.04 6.02 11.75
C TYR A 72 -14.37 7.53 11.71
N HIS A 73 -13.89 8.24 10.71
CA HIS A 73 -14.18 9.68 10.51
C HIS A 73 -13.84 10.55 11.73
N GLY A 74 -12.79 10.20 12.46
CA GLY A 74 -12.29 10.91 13.63
C GLY A 74 -12.95 10.52 14.96
N ASP A 75 -13.92 9.61 14.96
CA ASP A 75 -14.67 9.14 16.13
C ASP A 75 -14.71 7.61 16.25
N PRO A 76 -13.55 6.97 16.46
CA PRO A 76 -13.51 5.52 16.63
C PRO A 76 -14.12 5.07 17.96
N PRO A 77 -14.76 3.87 17.99
CA PRO A 77 -15.29 3.29 19.21
C PRO A 77 -14.22 3.20 20.32
N GLU A 78 -14.63 3.38 21.59
CA GLU A 78 -13.72 3.27 22.72
C GLU A 78 -12.97 1.93 22.78
N ALA A 79 -13.63 0.84 22.38
CA ALA A 79 -13.02 -0.49 22.32
C ALA A 79 -11.82 -0.53 21.36
N VAL A 80 -11.87 0.24 20.26
CA VAL A 80 -10.76 0.38 19.30
C VAL A 80 -9.67 1.26 19.88
N MET A 81 -10.03 2.36 20.53
CA MET A 81 -9.07 3.27 21.18
C MET A 81 -8.31 2.63 22.34
N ARG A 82 -8.90 1.66 23.02
CA ARG A 82 -8.19 0.87 24.07
C ARG A 82 -6.95 0.13 23.56
N ARG A 83 -6.82 -0.13 22.26
CA ARG A 83 -5.61 -0.71 21.65
C ARG A 83 -4.38 0.20 21.82
N PHE A 84 -4.59 1.48 22.00
CA PHE A 84 -3.56 2.48 22.22
C PHE A 84 -3.31 2.80 23.71
N ALA A 85 -3.92 2.07 24.64
CA ALA A 85 -3.82 2.32 26.08
C ALA A 85 -2.38 2.23 26.63
N SER A 86 -1.48 1.52 25.95
CA SER A 86 -0.06 1.45 26.30
C SER A 86 0.76 2.65 25.82
N VAL A 87 0.21 3.52 24.97
CA VAL A 87 0.86 4.76 24.51
C VAL A 87 0.74 5.82 25.60
N PRO A 88 1.80 6.56 25.97
CA PRO A 88 1.69 7.66 26.90
C PRO A 88 0.61 8.66 26.49
N HIS A 89 -0.20 9.09 27.46
CA HIS A 89 -1.37 9.95 27.20
C HIS A 89 -1.03 11.22 26.40
N ASP A 90 0.07 11.88 26.74
CA ASP A 90 0.47 13.12 26.06
C ASP A 90 0.92 12.87 24.63
N GLU A 91 1.59 11.74 24.36
CA GLU A 91 1.98 11.35 23.01
C GLU A 91 0.74 11.03 22.15
N LEU A 92 -0.20 10.28 22.71
CA LEU A 92 -1.45 9.94 22.03
C LEU A 92 -2.29 11.20 21.72
N ALA A 93 -2.47 12.06 22.71
CA ALA A 93 -3.20 13.31 22.54
C ALA A 93 -2.54 14.24 21.51
N GLY A 94 -1.21 14.34 21.54
CA GLY A 94 -0.45 15.12 20.56
C GLY A 94 -0.60 14.55 19.14
N ALA A 95 -0.53 13.25 18.97
CA ALA A 95 -0.73 12.61 17.66
C ALA A 95 -2.15 12.87 17.11
N ILE A 96 -3.18 12.70 17.93
CA ILE A 96 -4.57 13.00 17.56
C ILE A 96 -4.73 14.47 17.14
N ALA A 97 -4.13 15.40 17.89
CA ALA A 97 -4.20 16.83 17.57
C ALA A 97 -3.56 17.14 16.20
N ILE A 98 -2.40 16.55 15.90
CA ILE A 98 -1.71 16.70 14.61
C ILE A 98 -2.57 16.15 13.46
N ILE A 99 -3.19 14.97 13.64
CA ILE A 99 -4.06 14.36 12.60
C ILE A 99 -5.29 15.26 12.36
N ARG A 100 -5.96 15.71 13.42
CA ARG A 100 -7.15 16.57 13.31
C ARG A 100 -6.85 17.94 12.69
N ALA A 101 -5.64 18.44 12.91
CA ALA A 101 -5.19 19.70 12.31
C ALA A 101 -4.72 19.55 10.85
N ASN A 102 -4.71 18.32 10.29
CA ASN A 102 -4.12 18.00 8.98
C ASN A 102 -2.68 18.53 8.85
N ALA A 103 -1.90 18.45 9.94
CA ALA A 103 -0.54 19.00 10.02
C ALA A 103 0.57 17.98 9.79
N ALA A 104 0.23 16.74 9.44
CA ALA A 104 1.18 15.69 9.10
C ALA A 104 1.38 15.60 7.58
N PRO A 105 2.59 15.25 7.10
CA PRO A 105 2.78 14.82 5.71
C PRO A 105 1.87 13.65 5.39
N LEU A 106 1.49 13.52 4.12
CA LEU A 106 0.63 12.43 3.65
C LEU A 106 1.46 11.37 2.94
N ALA A 107 1.19 10.10 3.25
CA ALA A 107 1.83 8.94 2.64
C ALA A 107 0.78 8.01 2.00
N ARG A 108 1.03 7.59 0.76
CA ARG A 108 0.17 6.71 -0.04
C ARG A 108 0.74 5.29 -0.16
N GLY A 109 1.91 5.05 0.45
CA GLY A 109 2.63 3.78 0.34
C GLY A 109 1.85 2.59 0.85
N VAL A 110 1.79 1.51 0.06
CA VAL A 110 1.19 0.23 0.47
C VAL A 110 1.92 -0.33 1.69
N GLY A 111 3.24 -0.17 1.78
CA GLY A 111 4.01 -0.54 2.96
C GLY A 111 3.54 0.15 4.24
N ARG A 112 3.01 1.39 4.14
CA ARG A 112 2.43 2.10 5.31
C ARG A 112 1.12 1.47 5.77
N TYR A 113 0.33 0.89 4.87
CA TYR A 113 -0.85 0.10 5.23
C TYR A 113 -0.46 -1.21 5.91
N PHE A 114 0.60 -1.90 5.46
CA PHE A 114 1.17 -3.05 6.15
C PHE A 114 1.62 -2.70 7.57
N ASP A 115 2.35 -1.61 7.74
CA ASP A 115 2.79 -1.14 9.05
C ASP A 115 1.61 -0.78 9.96
N ALA A 116 0.59 -0.10 9.42
CA ALA A 116 -0.59 0.32 10.19
C ALA A 116 -1.43 -0.86 10.65
N PHE A 117 -1.76 -1.80 9.75
CA PHE A 117 -2.50 -3.02 10.12
C PHE A 117 -1.69 -3.90 11.06
N GLY A 118 -0.42 -4.15 10.76
CA GLY A 118 0.45 -4.93 11.62
C GLY A 118 0.57 -4.33 13.03
N ALA A 119 0.77 -3.01 13.14
CA ALA A 119 0.84 -2.35 14.44
C ALA A 119 -0.49 -2.43 15.21
N LEU A 120 -1.63 -2.28 14.51
CA LEU A 120 -2.97 -2.32 15.11
C LEU A 120 -3.30 -3.71 15.70
N PHE A 121 -3.05 -4.76 14.94
CA PHE A 121 -3.48 -6.13 15.30
C PHE A 121 -2.42 -6.93 16.06
N LEU A 122 -1.11 -6.69 15.81
CA LEU A 122 -0.02 -7.30 16.60
C LEU A 122 0.31 -6.51 17.85
N GLY A 123 -0.29 -5.34 18.08
CA GLY A 123 -0.05 -4.49 19.24
C GLY A 123 1.37 -3.90 19.27
N ARG A 124 2.01 -3.72 18.12
CA ARG A 124 3.40 -3.24 18.03
C ARG A 124 3.48 -1.71 18.12
N ARG A 125 4.25 -1.21 19.08
CA ARG A 125 4.49 0.24 19.25
C ARG A 125 5.76 0.71 18.56
N HIS A 126 6.77 -0.15 18.48
CA HIS A 126 8.10 0.16 17.95
C HIS A 126 8.53 -0.87 16.93
N ALA A 127 9.23 -0.42 15.90
CA ALA A 127 9.96 -1.24 14.97
C ALA A 127 11.46 -1.02 15.18
N ALA A 128 12.24 -2.11 15.27
CA ALA A 128 13.70 -2.06 15.44
C ALA A 128 14.40 -1.75 14.11
N PHE A 129 13.77 -2.10 13.00
CA PHE A 129 14.23 -1.83 11.63
C PHE A 129 13.05 -1.59 10.70
N GLU A 130 13.33 -0.94 9.57
CA GLU A 130 12.31 -0.64 8.55
C GLU A 130 11.74 -1.93 7.93
N GLY A 131 10.40 -2.00 7.78
CA GLY A 131 9.71 -3.16 7.24
C GLY A 131 9.48 -4.30 8.25
N GLN A 132 9.96 -4.19 9.51
CA GLN A 132 9.76 -5.24 10.52
C GLN A 132 8.28 -5.57 10.70
N ILE A 133 7.44 -4.57 10.87
CA ILE A 133 6.01 -4.78 11.14
C ILE A 133 5.30 -5.39 9.93
N ALA A 134 5.66 -4.93 8.75
CA ALA A 134 5.14 -5.50 7.51
C ALA A 134 5.53 -6.99 7.36
N LEU A 135 6.77 -7.34 7.70
CA LEU A 135 7.26 -8.73 7.69
C LEU A 135 6.53 -9.59 8.72
N GLU A 136 6.42 -9.11 9.98
CA GLU A 136 5.70 -9.83 11.04
C GLU A 136 4.22 -10.03 10.66
N TRP A 137 3.59 -9.03 10.04
CA TRP A 137 2.21 -9.10 9.58
C TRP A 137 2.03 -10.09 8.43
N ASN A 138 2.96 -10.14 7.50
CA ASN A 138 2.98 -11.16 6.45
C ASN A 138 3.12 -12.57 7.03
N GLN A 139 4.04 -12.76 7.99
CA GLN A 139 4.25 -14.06 8.63
C GLN A 139 3.07 -14.51 9.50
N ALA A 140 2.30 -13.58 10.06
CA ALA A 140 1.12 -13.88 10.84
C ALA A 140 -0.06 -14.41 10.00
N ALA A 141 -0.07 -14.12 8.69
CA ALA A 141 -1.19 -14.47 7.83
C ALA A 141 -1.38 -15.99 7.69
N ASP A 142 -2.61 -16.47 7.93
CA ASP A 142 -2.97 -17.86 7.66
C ASP A 142 -2.72 -18.18 6.18
N PRO A 143 -1.87 -19.17 5.85
CA PRO A 143 -1.56 -19.53 4.47
C PRO A 143 -2.79 -20.02 3.69
N HIS A 144 -3.82 -20.51 4.37
CA HIS A 144 -5.04 -21.02 3.78
C HIS A 144 -6.26 -20.10 3.95
N GLY A 145 -6.06 -18.92 4.55
CA GLY A 145 -7.13 -17.95 4.77
C GLY A 145 -7.64 -17.36 3.45
N THR A 146 -8.94 -17.51 3.19
CA THR A 146 -9.62 -17.08 1.95
C THR A 146 -10.52 -15.85 2.16
N GLY A 147 -10.66 -15.37 3.39
CA GLY A 147 -11.46 -14.18 3.70
C GLY A 147 -10.92 -12.93 3.00
N GLN A 148 -11.80 -11.97 2.79
CA GLN A 148 -11.46 -10.64 2.26
C GLN A 148 -12.40 -9.60 2.88
N TYR A 149 -12.03 -8.33 2.80
CA TYR A 149 -12.81 -7.20 3.30
C TYR A 149 -13.27 -6.30 2.15
N ALA A 150 -14.32 -5.54 2.39
CA ALA A 150 -14.81 -4.58 1.43
C ALA A 150 -13.86 -3.38 1.28
N PHE A 151 -13.77 -2.84 0.07
CA PHE A 151 -13.06 -1.63 -0.26
C PHE A 151 -13.83 -0.85 -1.34
N ASP A 152 -13.50 0.43 -1.50
CA ASP A 152 -14.06 1.27 -2.56
C ASP A 152 -12.95 1.73 -3.51
N ILE A 153 -13.32 2.00 -4.78
CA ILE A 153 -12.51 2.79 -5.71
C ILE A 153 -13.23 4.12 -5.94
N ARG A 154 -12.57 5.21 -5.60
CA ARG A 154 -13.16 6.55 -5.63
C ARG A 154 -12.47 7.44 -6.65
N GLY A 155 -13.23 8.38 -7.18
CA GLY A 155 -12.76 9.36 -8.13
C GLY A 155 -13.76 9.55 -9.28
N GLY A 156 -13.59 10.60 -10.06
CA GLY A 156 -14.36 10.88 -11.28
C GLY A 156 -13.45 11.06 -12.49
N ALA A 157 -12.13 11.06 -12.24
CA ALA A 157 -11.05 11.14 -13.20
C ALA A 157 -9.76 10.64 -12.53
N ASP A 158 -8.69 10.43 -13.30
CA ASP A 158 -7.39 10.03 -12.81
C ASP A 158 -6.77 11.09 -11.86
N PRO A 159 -6.04 10.66 -10.84
CA PRO A 159 -5.87 9.28 -10.41
C PRO A 159 -7.07 8.77 -9.59
N TRP A 160 -7.53 7.56 -9.87
CA TRP A 160 -8.50 6.85 -9.03
C TRP A 160 -7.87 6.47 -7.69
N GLU A 161 -8.66 6.50 -6.62
CA GLU A 161 -8.17 6.25 -5.27
C GLU A 161 -8.80 4.97 -4.68
N VAL A 162 -7.97 4.02 -4.27
CA VAL A 162 -8.39 2.88 -3.46
C VAL A 162 -8.62 3.34 -2.02
N ASP A 163 -9.81 3.11 -1.49
CA ASP A 163 -10.22 3.46 -0.13
C ASP A 163 -10.45 2.19 0.69
N LEU A 164 -9.57 1.96 1.68
CA LEU A 164 -9.61 0.78 2.55
C LEU A 164 -10.30 1.03 3.89
N ARG A 165 -11.01 2.14 4.08
CA ARG A 165 -11.64 2.47 5.37
C ARG A 165 -12.68 1.42 5.81
N GLU A 166 -13.44 0.85 4.86
CA GLU A 166 -14.36 -0.25 5.17
C GLU A 166 -13.59 -1.50 5.60
N ALA A 167 -12.53 -1.86 4.88
CA ALA A 167 -11.67 -2.99 5.24
C ALA A 167 -11.13 -2.87 6.67
N VAL A 168 -10.77 -1.67 7.12
CA VAL A 168 -10.32 -1.43 8.51
C VAL A 168 -11.44 -1.74 9.51
N ARG A 169 -12.67 -1.25 9.26
CA ARG A 169 -13.82 -1.49 10.13
C ARG A 169 -14.19 -2.97 10.21
N GLU A 170 -14.22 -3.63 9.05
CA GLU A 170 -14.50 -5.07 8.98
C GLU A 170 -13.42 -5.91 9.64
N ALA A 171 -12.13 -5.57 9.47
CA ALA A 171 -11.03 -6.26 10.15
C ALA A 171 -11.11 -6.15 11.67
N VAL A 172 -11.44 -4.95 12.18
CA VAL A 172 -11.66 -4.72 13.61
C VAL A 172 -12.87 -5.52 14.11
N ALA A 173 -13.97 -5.54 13.36
CA ALA A 173 -15.16 -6.31 13.71
C ALA A 173 -14.89 -7.84 13.67
N HIS A 174 -14.15 -8.31 12.66
CA HIS A 174 -13.79 -9.71 12.50
C HIS A 174 -13.04 -10.22 13.74
N GLU A 175 -11.99 -9.53 14.18
CA GLU A 175 -11.25 -9.91 15.39
C GLU A 175 -12.11 -9.79 16.65
N ALA A 176 -12.95 -8.75 16.77
CA ALA A 176 -13.85 -8.58 17.91
C ALA A 176 -14.89 -9.70 18.04
N HIS A 177 -15.25 -10.35 16.93
CA HIS A 177 -16.13 -11.52 16.88
C HIS A 177 -15.39 -12.86 17.01
N GLY A 178 -14.11 -12.85 17.37
CA GLY A 178 -13.31 -14.04 17.65
C GLY A 178 -12.48 -14.54 16.46
N GLY A 179 -12.39 -13.80 15.36
CA GLY A 179 -11.44 -14.10 14.28
C GLY A 179 -10.00 -14.05 14.78
N SER A 180 -9.19 -15.00 14.34
CA SER A 180 -7.78 -15.04 14.70
C SER A 180 -6.98 -13.95 13.95
N ILE A 181 -5.84 -13.57 14.54
CA ILE A 181 -4.91 -12.63 13.86
C ILE A 181 -4.46 -13.15 12.50
N GLY A 182 -4.29 -14.48 12.38
CA GLY A 182 -3.92 -15.11 11.11
C GLY A 182 -4.98 -14.95 10.03
N GLU A 183 -6.26 -15.11 10.37
CA GLU A 183 -7.38 -14.90 9.45
C GLU A 183 -7.49 -13.43 9.05
N VAL A 184 -7.35 -12.50 10.01
CA VAL A 184 -7.37 -11.05 9.72
C VAL A 184 -6.22 -10.65 8.82
N ALA A 185 -5.01 -11.15 9.06
CA ALA A 185 -3.86 -10.87 8.23
C ALA A 185 -4.01 -11.44 6.82
N ALA A 186 -4.52 -12.67 6.69
CA ALA A 186 -4.82 -13.28 5.41
C ALA A 186 -5.85 -12.47 4.61
N ALA A 187 -6.96 -12.09 5.25
CA ALA A 187 -8.02 -11.29 4.62
C ALA A 187 -7.51 -9.92 4.17
N PHE A 188 -6.63 -9.26 4.94
CA PHE A 188 -5.97 -8.02 4.53
C PHE A 188 -5.15 -8.20 3.24
N HIS A 189 -4.32 -9.26 3.14
CA HIS A 189 -3.53 -9.52 1.94
C HIS A 189 -4.41 -9.77 0.72
N ASN A 190 -5.46 -10.58 0.89
CA ASN A 190 -6.42 -10.87 -0.17
C ASN A 190 -7.14 -9.58 -0.63
N THR A 191 -7.57 -8.75 0.33
CA THR A 191 -8.20 -7.43 0.04
C THR A 191 -7.26 -6.52 -0.76
N LEU A 192 -5.97 -6.45 -0.40
CA LEU A 192 -5.00 -5.66 -1.15
C LEU A 192 -4.81 -6.18 -2.58
N ALA A 193 -4.76 -7.50 -2.75
CA ALA A 193 -4.65 -8.09 -4.08
C ALA A 193 -5.88 -7.79 -4.95
N ASP A 194 -7.07 -7.93 -4.38
CA ASP A 194 -8.32 -7.63 -5.09
C ASP A 194 -8.46 -6.14 -5.42
N ALA A 195 -8.09 -5.25 -4.49
CA ALA A 195 -8.08 -3.82 -4.73
C ALA A 195 -7.07 -3.42 -5.83
N SER A 196 -5.90 -4.07 -5.85
CA SER A 196 -4.89 -3.88 -6.90
C SER A 196 -5.40 -4.33 -8.26
N ALA A 197 -6.07 -5.47 -8.33
CA ALA A 197 -6.67 -5.96 -9.57
C ALA A 197 -7.84 -5.07 -10.03
N ALA A 198 -8.68 -4.63 -9.10
CA ALA A 198 -9.82 -3.79 -9.40
C ALA A 198 -9.40 -2.41 -9.96
N ILE A 199 -8.37 -1.77 -9.40
CA ILE A 199 -7.90 -0.47 -9.91
C ILE A 199 -7.24 -0.60 -11.28
N VAL A 200 -6.56 -1.72 -11.58
CA VAL A 200 -6.02 -2.01 -12.92
C VAL A 200 -7.16 -2.18 -13.94
N ARG A 201 -8.20 -2.95 -13.60
CA ARG A 201 -9.38 -3.12 -14.47
C ARG A 201 -10.10 -1.78 -14.72
N HIS A 202 -10.17 -0.94 -13.70
CA HIS A 202 -10.74 0.41 -13.81
C HIS A 202 -9.96 1.28 -14.79
N ALA A 203 -8.63 1.31 -14.64
CA ALA A 203 -7.75 2.03 -15.57
C ALA A 203 -7.82 1.45 -16.99
N ALA A 204 -7.88 0.13 -17.16
CA ALA A 204 -7.99 -0.51 -18.46
C ALA A 204 -9.30 -0.15 -19.19
N THR A 205 -10.39 0.10 -18.45
CA THR A 205 -11.65 0.59 -19.04
C THR A 205 -11.49 1.99 -19.63
N ALA A 206 -10.68 2.86 -19.02
CA ALA A 206 -10.48 4.23 -19.46
C ALA A 206 -9.35 4.37 -20.52
N HIS A 207 -8.28 3.59 -20.39
CA HIS A 207 -7.04 3.76 -21.15
C HIS A 207 -6.73 2.61 -22.13
N GLY A 208 -7.58 1.58 -22.19
CA GLY A 208 -7.32 0.37 -22.96
C GLY A 208 -6.45 -0.65 -22.22
N GLN A 209 -6.37 -1.85 -22.77
CA GLN A 209 -5.58 -2.95 -22.18
C GLN A 209 -4.09 -2.77 -22.44
N MET A 210 -3.29 -3.00 -21.38
CA MET A 210 -1.83 -2.99 -21.41
C MET A 210 -1.29 -4.14 -20.55
N PRO A 211 -0.07 -4.64 -20.80
CA PRO A 211 0.61 -5.54 -19.87
C PRO A 211 0.74 -4.90 -18.48
N VAL A 212 0.69 -5.71 -17.44
CA VAL A 212 0.86 -5.26 -16.05
C VAL A 212 2.24 -5.64 -15.54
N VAL A 213 2.94 -4.69 -14.92
CA VAL A 213 4.27 -4.91 -14.31
C VAL A 213 4.19 -4.61 -12.83
N LEU A 214 4.63 -5.56 -12.00
CA LEU A 214 4.75 -5.38 -10.56
C LEU A 214 6.15 -4.82 -10.22
N SER A 215 6.23 -3.80 -9.36
CA SER A 215 7.48 -3.17 -8.93
C SER A 215 7.34 -2.54 -7.54
N GLY A 216 8.46 -2.34 -6.86
CA GLY A 216 8.52 -1.80 -5.51
C GLY A 216 8.68 -2.86 -4.43
N GLY A 217 9.23 -2.44 -3.28
CA GLY A 217 9.64 -3.34 -2.20
C GLY A 217 8.52 -4.19 -1.61
N CYS A 218 7.25 -3.75 -1.69
CA CYS A 218 6.12 -4.54 -1.21
C CYS A 218 5.93 -5.87 -1.97
N PHE A 219 6.39 -5.97 -3.20
CA PHE A 219 6.32 -7.21 -3.97
C PHE A 219 7.44 -8.22 -3.66
N GLN A 220 8.29 -7.95 -2.66
CA GLN A 220 9.08 -8.98 -1.98
C GLN A 220 8.19 -9.91 -1.15
N ASN A 221 6.98 -9.48 -0.79
CA ASN A 221 5.96 -10.33 -0.21
C ASN A 221 5.39 -11.25 -1.30
N ALA A 222 5.84 -12.50 -1.33
CA ALA A 222 5.44 -13.49 -2.34
C ALA A 222 3.92 -13.70 -2.36
N ARG A 223 3.26 -13.73 -1.18
CA ARG A 223 1.80 -13.87 -1.09
C ARG A 223 1.10 -12.74 -1.84
N LEU A 224 1.51 -11.48 -1.63
CA LEU A 224 0.91 -10.34 -2.33
C LEU A 224 1.18 -10.41 -3.84
N ALA A 225 2.43 -10.68 -4.24
CA ALA A 225 2.82 -10.73 -5.63
C ALA A 225 2.08 -11.83 -6.40
N GLU A 226 1.99 -13.03 -5.83
CA GLU A 226 1.28 -14.17 -6.42
C GLU A 226 -0.23 -13.91 -6.48
N SER A 227 -0.85 -13.41 -5.41
CA SER A 227 -2.29 -13.12 -5.39
C SER A 227 -2.68 -12.04 -6.40
N VAL A 228 -1.90 -10.96 -6.54
CA VAL A 228 -2.13 -9.92 -7.55
C VAL A 228 -1.97 -10.50 -8.97
N ARG A 229 -0.89 -11.25 -9.21
CA ARG A 229 -0.66 -11.90 -10.50
C ARG A 229 -1.83 -12.82 -10.86
N ASP A 230 -2.22 -13.71 -9.96
CA ASP A 230 -3.23 -14.73 -10.23
C ASP A 230 -4.62 -14.11 -10.43
N SER A 231 -4.92 -13.00 -9.74
CA SER A 231 -6.17 -12.24 -9.94
C SER A 231 -6.21 -11.53 -11.30
N LEU A 232 -5.07 -11.11 -11.85
CA LEU A 232 -4.99 -10.38 -13.12
C LEU A 232 -4.71 -11.28 -14.34
N ALA A 233 -4.03 -12.41 -14.16
CA ALA A 233 -3.59 -13.28 -15.25
C ALA A 233 -4.69 -13.77 -16.20
N PRO A 234 -5.97 -13.93 -15.79
CA PRO A 234 -7.04 -14.29 -16.72
C PRO A 234 -7.34 -13.23 -17.79
N GLU A 235 -7.00 -11.96 -17.52
CA GLU A 235 -7.37 -10.81 -18.36
C GLU A 235 -6.15 -10.06 -18.90
N PHE A 236 -5.00 -10.11 -18.20
CA PHE A 236 -3.81 -9.33 -18.49
C PHE A 236 -2.57 -10.20 -18.56
N GLU A 237 -1.62 -9.80 -19.39
CA GLU A 237 -0.25 -10.30 -19.31
C GLU A 237 0.45 -9.65 -18.11
N VAL A 238 0.81 -10.45 -17.09
CA VAL A 238 1.38 -9.95 -15.82
C VAL A 238 2.85 -10.31 -15.70
N TRP A 239 3.69 -9.31 -15.51
CA TRP A 239 5.12 -9.42 -15.37
C TRP A 239 5.57 -9.13 -13.94
N VAL A 240 6.25 -10.10 -13.35
CA VAL A 240 6.85 -9.97 -12.02
C VAL A 240 8.37 -9.91 -12.14
N PRO A 241 9.07 -9.19 -11.26
CA PRO A 241 10.54 -9.21 -11.19
C PRO A 241 11.07 -10.64 -10.98
N ARG A 242 12.18 -11.00 -11.64
CA ARG A 242 12.82 -12.32 -11.55
C ARG A 242 14.29 -12.21 -11.16
N ASP A 243 15.06 -11.53 -11.99
CA ASP A 243 16.53 -11.38 -11.82
C ASP A 243 16.88 -10.03 -11.19
N VAL A 244 16.01 -9.02 -11.39
CA VAL A 244 16.16 -7.68 -10.82
C VAL A 244 15.29 -7.56 -9.58
N PRO A 245 15.85 -7.18 -8.41
CA PRO A 245 15.06 -6.98 -7.20
C PRO A 245 13.94 -5.95 -7.44
N PRO A 246 12.71 -6.20 -6.92
CA PRO A 246 11.57 -5.28 -7.13
C PRO A 246 11.73 -3.93 -6.42
N GLY A 247 12.51 -3.86 -5.34
CA GLY A 247 12.78 -2.65 -4.56
C GLY A 247 14.04 -1.90 -5.02
N ASP A 248 14.72 -1.25 -4.06
CA ASP A 248 15.85 -0.31 -4.29
C ASP A 248 16.98 -0.87 -5.15
N GLY A 249 17.22 -2.18 -5.09
CA GLY A 249 18.24 -2.83 -5.92
C GLY A 249 17.99 -2.73 -7.43
N GLY A 250 16.77 -2.46 -7.85
CA GLY A 250 16.39 -2.27 -9.26
C GLY A 250 16.49 -0.84 -9.76
N ILE A 251 16.63 0.15 -8.88
CA ILE A 251 16.56 1.59 -9.23
C ILE A 251 17.64 1.97 -10.26
N ALA A 252 18.87 1.50 -10.09
CA ALA A 252 19.98 1.84 -10.99
C ALA A 252 19.72 1.38 -12.44
N LEU A 253 19.14 0.19 -12.62
CA LEU A 253 18.73 -0.29 -13.95
C LEU A 253 17.64 0.60 -14.54
N GLY A 254 16.61 0.94 -13.75
CA GLY A 254 15.53 1.83 -14.18
C GLY A 254 16.04 3.19 -14.61
N GLN A 255 16.95 3.79 -13.85
CA GLN A 255 17.58 5.07 -14.19
C GLN A 255 18.39 4.99 -15.49
N ALA A 256 19.12 3.91 -15.71
CA ALA A 256 19.88 3.71 -16.95
C ALA A 256 18.98 3.60 -18.18
N VAL A 257 17.86 2.87 -18.06
CA VAL A 257 16.88 2.72 -19.16
C VAL A 257 16.19 4.05 -19.48
N ILE A 258 15.79 4.81 -18.47
CA ILE A 258 15.20 6.14 -18.67
C ILE A 258 16.20 7.08 -19.34
N ALA A 259 17.46 7.08 -18.90
CA ALA A 259 18.50 7.91 -19.50
C ALA A 259 18.73 7.57 -20.98
N ASP A 260 18.79 6.29 -21.34
CA ASP A 260 18.92 5.83 -22.73
C ASP A 260 17.71 6.28 -23.57
N ALA A 261 16.50 6.09 -23.08
CA ALA A 261 15.29 6.50 -23.76
C ALA A 261 15.26 8.02 -24.04
N VAL A 262 15.54 8.85 -23.04
CA VAL A 262 15.59 10.31 -23.17
C VAL A 262 16.67 10.78 -24.13
N ILE A 263 17.82 10.09 -24.22
CA ILE A 263 18.89 10.43 -25.19
C ILE A 263 18.45 10.09 -26.62
N ARG A 264 17.73 9.01 -26.84
CA ARG A 264 17.28 8.59 -28.17
C ARG A 264 16.12 9.41 -28.73
N GLU A 265 15.34 10.07 -27.88
CA GLU A 265 14.24 10.95 -28.29
C GLU A 265 14.70 12.36 -28.66
N ARG A 266 15.99 12.71 -28.44
CA ARG A 266 16.62 14.00 -28.81
C ARG A 266 17.24 13.94 -30.18
#